data_6d478c124f207654994bba00dbeb20be
#
_entry.id   6d478c124f207654994bba00dbeb20be
#
_cell.length_a   1.000
_cell.length_b   1.000
_cell.length_c   1.000
_cell.angle_alpha   90.00
_cell.angle_beta   90.00
_cell.angle_gamma   90.00
#
_symmetry.space_group_name_H-M   'P 1'
#
loop_
_entity.id
_entity.type
_entity.pdbx_description
1 polymer ?
#
loop_
_entity_poly.entity_id
_entity_poly.type
_entity_poly.pdbx_seq_one_letter_code
_entity_poly.pdbx_strand_id
1 'polypeptide(L)'
;KKFIGIGSALMRQQEVFDGVEERYFFENVVDFINSKVFNSLADEVILLKGARSFGFDQLTELLVKKVHETVLEVNLNAVVDNLNWYRSFLKPETKLVCMIKADAYGAGAVEIAKTLEEHRVDYLAVAVADEGATLRRNGIKSNIMIMNPEMSSFKTLFDYELEPEIYSFRLLDALIKAAEKEGITGYPVHIKFDTGMHRLGFNPRTDIAQLIEKLRHQNALIPRSVFSHFVGSDNNDFDSFSAEQFKLFDEGSKQLQSAFSHRILRHIDNSAGIEHFPERQLDMCRLGLGLYGINPRNNEIINNVSTLKTTILQMRNVPKGETV
;
A
#
# COMPACT_ATOMS: atom_id res chain seq x y z
N LYS A 1 -26.20 23.60 15.63
CA LYS A 1 -24.85 23.08 15.91
C LYS A 1 -24.60 23.09 17.39
N LYS A 2 -24.05 22.00 17.91
CA LYS A 2 -23.74 21.80 19.34
C LYS A 2 -22.23 22.02 19.58
N PHE A 3 -21.89 22.70 20.66
CA PHE A 3 -20.51 22.87 21.11
C PHE A 3 -20.33 22.27 22.51
N ILE A 4 -19.27 21.51 22.69
CA ILE A 4 -18.91 20.91 23.97
C ILE A 4 -17.47 21.32 24.30
N GLY A 5 -17.30 22.15 25.31
CA GLY A 5 -16.02 22.64 25.80
C GLY A 5 -15.57 21.81 27.01
N ILE A 6 -14.35 21.25 26.95
CA ILE A 6 -13.77 20.45 28.04
C ILE A 6 -12.47 21.12 28.51
N GLY A 7 -12.38 21.38 29.78
CA GLY A 7 -11.22 21.96 30.44
C GLY A 7 -11.53 23.32 31.12
N SER A 8 -10.85 23.59 32.20
CA SER A 8 -11.03 24.78 33.02
C SER A 8 -10.84 26.10 32.26
N ALA A 9 -10.00 26.14 31.23
CA ALA A 9 -9.80 27.29 30.38
C ALA A 9 -11.05 27.65 29.57
N LEU A 10 -11.71 26.66 28.96
CA LEU A 10 -12.96 26.85 28.20
C LEU A 10 -14.13 27.16 29.14
N MET A 11 -14.17 26.56 30.33
CA MET A 11 -15.17 26.92 31.36
C MET A 11 -15.12 28.37 31.79
N ARG A 12 -13.93 29.01 31.84
CA ARG A 12 -13.81 30.43 32.19
C ARG A 12 -14.17 31.38 31.05
N GLN A 13 -14.24 30.90 29.84
CA GLN A 13 -14.47 31.67 28.61
C GLN A 13 -15.81 31.34 27.95
N GLN A 14 -16.81 30.88 28.72
CA GLN A 14 -18.12 30.45 28.18
C GLN A 14 -18.81 31.54 27.36
N GLU A 15 -18.65 32.81 27.74
CA GLU A 15 -19.26 33.96 27.08
C GLU A 15 -18.80 34.12 25.61
N VAL A 16 -17.60 33.64 25.25
CA VAL A 16 -17.09 33.69 23.87
C VAL A 16 -17.95 32.84 22.92
N PHE A 17 -18.70 31.88 23.47
CA PHE A 17 -19.54 30.94 22.71
C PHE A 17 -21.04 31.31 22.75
N ASP A 18 -21.41 32.52 23.16
CA ASP A 18 -22.81 32.97 23.27
C ASP A 18 -23.58 32.89 21.94
N GLY A 19 -22.88 32.90 20.81
CA GLY A 19 -23.49 32.71 19.49
C GLY A 19 -23.82 31.24 19.11
N VAL A 20 -23.53 30.25 19.98
CA VAL A 20 -23.82 28.86 19.75
C VAL A 20 -25.09 28.48 20.51
N GLU A 21 -26.12 27.97 19.81
CA GLU A 21 -27.43 27.69 20.35
C GLU A 21 -27.40 26.60 21.44
N GLU A 22 -26.68 25.50 21.20
CA GLU A 22 -26.47 24.42 22.18
C GLU A 22 -25.00 24.38 22.58
N ARG A 23 -24.72 24.71 23.84
CA ARG A 23 -23.35 24.69 24.37
C ARG A 23 -23.29 24.11 25.77
N TYR A 24 -22.28 23.29 25.99
CA TYR A 24 -22.06 22.58 27.26
C TYR A 24 -20.57 22.69 27.62
N PHE A 25 -20.28 22.84 28.93
CA PHE A 25 -18.91 22.95 29.41
C PHE A 25 -18.67 22.00 30.58
N PHE A 26 -17.53 21.32 30.56
CA PHE A 26 -17.12 20.36 31.57
C PHE A 26 -15.68 20.66 32.00
N GLU A 27 -15.37 20.42 33.27
CA GLU A 27 -14.05 20.67 33.82
C GLU A 27 -13.01 19.69 33.26
N ASN A 28 -13.42 18.45 33.04
CA ASN A 28 -12.55 17.39 32.51
C ASN A 28 -13.35 16.38 31.69
N VAL A 29 -12.64 15.42 31.07
CA VAL A 29 -13.22 14.37 30.22
C VAL A 29 -14.14 13.43 31.01
N VAL A 30 -13.79 13.14 32.27
CA VAL A 30 -14.57 12.21 33.13
C VAL A 30 -15.95 12.79 33.44
N ASP A 31 -16.01 14.08 33.76
CA ASP A 31 -17.28 14.78 34.01
C ASP A 31 -18.17 14.78 32.77
N PHE A 32 -17.57 14.97 31.59
CA PHE A 32 -18.30 14.89 30.32
C PHE A 32 -18.86 13.49 30.09
N ILE A 33 -18.05 12.43 30.21
CA ILE A 33 -18.48 11.03 30.00
C ILE A 33 -19.65 10.67 30.92
N ASN A 34 -19.64 11.13 32.15
CA ASN A 34 -20.68 10.85 33.14
C ASN A 34 -21.95 11.75 33.00
N SER A 35 -21.95 12.67 32.03
CA SER A 35 -23.06 13.63 31.86
C SER A 35 -24.20 13.05 31.02
N LYS A 36 -25.39 13.66 31.21
CA LYS A 36 -26.54 13.39 30.34
C LYS A 36 -26.28 13.82 28.89
N VAL A 37 -25.42 14.81 28.66
CA VAL A 37 -25.06 15.31 27.34
C VAL A 37 -24.33 14.21 26.56
N PHE A 38 -23.35 13.54 27.19
CA PHE A 38 -22.64 12.43 26.56
C PHE A 38 -23.60 11.31 26.15
N ASN A 39 -24.52 10.91 27.03
CA ASN A 39 -25.48 9.86 26.78
C ASN A 39 -26.55 10.23 25.74
N SER A 40 -26.71 11.52 25.42
CA SER A 40 -27.62 11.99 24.37
C SER A 40 -27.03 12.05 22.98
N LEU A 41 -25.70 11.87 22.86
CA LEU A 41 -25.00 11.86 21.56
C LEU A 41 -25.28 10.54 20.83
N ALA A 42 -26.06 10.62 19.75
CA ALA A 42 -26.35 9.47 18.89
C ALA A 42 -26.55 9.93 17.44
N ASP A 43 -26.04 9.16 16.50
CA ASP A 43 -26.16 9.39 15.05
C ASP A 43 -25.74 10.81 14.59
N GLU A 44 -24.74 11.38 15.27
CA GLU A 44 -24.19 12.72 14.99
C GLU A 44 -22.76 12.62 14.43
N VAL A 45 -22.37 13.60 13.61
CA VAL A 45 -20.97 13.79 13.19
C VAL A 45 -20.28 14.64 14.23
N ILE A 46 -19.30 14.08 14.93
CA ILE A 46 -18.60 14.72 16.03
C ILE A 46 -17.15 15.04 15.62
N LEU A 47 -16.77 16.30 15.68
CA LEU A 47 -15.38 16.74 15.54
C LEU A 47 -14.71 16.85 16.90
N LEU A 48 -13.73 16.01 17.19
CA LEU A 48 -12.89 16.10 18.37
C LEU A 48 -11.63 16.90 18.05
N LYS A 49 -11.39 17.98 18.80
CA LYS A 49 -10.19 18.81 18.63
C LYS A 49 -9.65 19.23 19.99
N GLY A 50 -8.42 18.83 20.29
CA GLY A 50 -7.74 19.18 21.54
C GLY A 50 -6.27 18.76 21.56
N ALA A 51 -5.50 19.23 22.55
CA ALA A 51 -4.15 18.78 22.77
C ALA A 51 -4.14 17.31 23.28
N ARG A 52 -3.10 16.55 23.00
CA ARG A 52 -2.93 15.16 23.43
C ARG A 52 -3.10 14.96 24.94
N SER A 53 -2.74 16.00 25.74
CA SER A 53 -2.90 15.98 27.21
C SER A 53 -4.34 15.84 27.69
N PHE A 54 -5.35 16.08 26.84
CA PHE A 54 -6.77 15.90 27.20
C PHE A 54 -7.27 14.46 27.05
N GLY A 55 -6.49 13.57 26.44
CA GLY A 55 -6.86 12.14 26.31
C GLY A 55 -8.14 11.91 25.47
N PHE A 56 -8.41 12.74 24.47
CA PHE A 56 -9.61 12.63 23.61
C PHE A 56 -9.66 11.32 22.80
N ASP A 57 -8.58 10.56 22.74
CA ASP A 57 -8.56 9.22 22.17
C ASP A 57 -9.57 8.30 22.89
N GLN A 58 -9.70 8.42 24.22
CA GLN A 58 -10.68 7.69 25.01
C GLN A 58 -12.13 8.07 24.64
N LEU A 59 -12.38 9.33 24.32
CA LEU A 59 -13.70 9.78 23.85
C LEU A 59 -14.04 9.17 22.50
N THR A 60 -13.07 9.06 21.61
CA THR A 60 -13.28 8.44 20.30
C THR A 60 -13.75 7.00 20.46
N GLU A 61 -13.09 6.21 21.30
CA GLU A 61 -13.46 4.82 21.56
C GLU A 61 -14.88 4.66 22.13
N LEU A 62 -15.32 5.62 22.95
CA LEU A 62 -16.65 5.60 23.60
C LEU A 62 -17.76 6.13 22.69
N LEU A 63 -17.45 7.10 21.82
CA LEU A 63 -18.42 7.76 20.93
C LEU A 63 -18.61 7.02 19.61
N VAL A 64 -17.63 6.24 19.16
CA VAL A 64 -17.79 5.41 17.97
C VAL A 64 -18.84 4.34 18.22
N LYS A 65 -19.91 4.35 17.43
CA LYS A 65 -20.95 3.30 17.47
C LYS A 65 -20.28 1.97 17.11
N LYS A 66 -20.09 1.09 18.09
CA LYS A 66 -19.64 -0.28 17.85
C LYS A 66 -20.76 -1.04 17.15
N VAL A 67 -20.72 -1.08 15.84
CA VAL A 67 -21.71 -1.81 15.02
C VAL A 67 -21.45 -3.32 15.08
N HIS A 68 -20.19 -3.71 15.35
CA HIS A 68 -19.77 -5.11 15.40
C HIS A 68 -18.91 -5.37 16.64
N GLU A 69 -19.07 -6.55 17.24
CA GLU A 69 -18.25 -7.02 18.35
C GLU A 69 -16.91 -7.61 17.87
N THR A 70 -16.86 -7.98 16.59
CA THR A 70 -15.62 -8.43 15.93
C THR A 70 -15.07 -7.28 15.08
N VAL A 71 -13.86 -6.81 15.41
CA VAL A 71 -13.21 -5.69 14.74
C VAL A 71 -11.77 -6.05 14.39
N LEU A 72 -11.31 -5.58 13.23
CA LEU A 72 -9.91 -5.57 12.86
C LEU A 72 -9.36 -4.15 13.13
N GLU A 73 -8.48 -4.04 14.11
CA GLU A 73 -7.76 -2.80 14.39
C GLU A 73 -6.48 -2.75 13.56
N VAL A 74 -6.24 -1.62 12.87
CA VAL A 74 -5.05 -1.40 12.06
C VAL A 74 -4.25 -0.25 12.65
N ASN A 75 -2.99 -0.52 13.00
CA ASN A 75 -2.07 0.46 13.56
C ASN A 75 -1.23 1.12 12.47
N LEU A 76 -1.62 2.32 12.03
CA LEU A 76 -0.89 3.06 11.00
C LEU A 76 0.52 3.49 11.44
N ASN A 77 0.75 3.72 12.73
CA ASN A 77 2.09 4.01 13.24
C ASN A 77 3.02 2.80 13.05
N ALA A 78 2.53 1.59 13.28
CA ALA A 78 3.30 0.37 13.03
C ALA A 78 3.64 0.20 11.53
N VAL A 79 2.75 0.61 10.63
CA VAL A 79 3.05 0.65 9.18
C VAL A 79 4.22 1.60 8.89
N VAL A 80 4.23 2.78 9.50
CA VAL A 80 5.32 3.76 9.36
C VAL A 80 6.62 3.26 9.96
N ASP A 81 6.57 2.63 11.13
CA ASP A 81 7.75 2.07 11.77
C ASP A 81 8.36 0.95 10.91
N ASN A 82 7.54 0.06 10.36
CA ASN A 82 7.98 -0.99 9.45
C ASN A 82 8.55 -0.42 8.14
N LEU A 83 7.91 0.60 7.58
CA LEU A 83 8.42 1.33 6.42
C LEU A 83 9.82 1.89 6.69
N ASN A 84 10.00 2.57 7.82
CA ASN A 84 11.27 3.18 8.21
C ASN A 84 12.34 2.12 8.50
N TRP A 85 11.95 1.00 9.10
CA TRP A 85 12.84 -0.13 9.33
C TRP A 85 13.39 -0.66 8.01
N TYR A 86 12.54 -0.90 6.99
CA TYR A 86 13.00 -1.32 5.66
C TYR A 86 13.80 -0.24 4.94
N ARG A 87 13.45 1.03 5.10
CA ARG A 87 14.23 2.14 4.56
C ARG A 87 15.66 2.19 5.10
N SER A 88 15.88 1.74 6.33
CA SER A 88 17.23 1.72 6.92
C SER A 88 18.20 0.77 6.21
N PHE A 89 17.71 -0.20 5.44
CA PHE A 89 18.52 -1.08 4.60
C PHE A 89 18.81 -0.51 3.21
N LEU A 90 18.04 0.51 2.78
CA LEU A 90 18.15 1.04 1.43
C LEU A 90 19.23 2.10 1.32
N LYS A 91 19.85 2.14 0.14
CA LYS A 91 20.72 3.28 -0.24
C LYS A 91 19.85 4.52 -0.43
N PRO A 92 20.39 5.74 -0.19
CA PRO A 92 19.61 7.00 -0.29
C PRO A 92 18.95 7.23 -1.65
N GLU A 93 19.55 6.72 -2.72
CA GLU A 93 19.06 6.86 -4.10
C GLU A 93 18.07 5.76 -4.51
N THR A 94 17.94 4.68 -3.72
CA THR A 94 17.07 3.55 -4.05
C THR A 94 15.60 3.90 -3.74
N LYS A 95 14.77 3.84 -4.77
CA LYS A 95 13.33 4.08 -4.67
C LYS A 95 12.59 2.93 -4.00
N LEU A 96 11.44 3.22 -3.41
CA LEU A 96 10.62 2.23 -2.75
C LEU A 96 9.21 2.15 -3.35
N VAL A 97 8.82 0.93 -3.74
CA VAL A 97 7.45 0.56 -4.10
C VAL A 97 6.79 -0.14 -2.92
N CYS A 98 5.68 0.38 -2.42
CA CYS A 98 4.90 -0.27 -1.37
C CYS A 98 3.71 -1.02 -1.96
N MET A 99 3.61 -2.32 -1.64
CA MET A 99 2.52 -3.19 -2.11
C MET A 99 1.28 -3.02 -1.23
N ILE A 100 0.19 -2.53 -1.81
CA ILE A 100 -1.10 -2.32 -1.13
C ILE A 100 -2.26 -3.01 -1.85
N LYS A 101 -1.95 -4.09 -2.58
CA LYS A 101 -2.92 -4.94 -3.26
C LYS A 101 -3.83 -5.67 -2.28
N ALA A 102 -4.97 -6.17 -2.78
CA ALA A 102 -5.98 -6.90 -2.00
C ALA A 102 -6.40 -6.10 -0.75
N ASP A 103 -6.82 -4.84 -0.98
CA ASP A 103 -7.19 -3.88 0.07
C ASP A 103 -6.11 -3.74 1.16
N ALA A 104 -4.84 -3.56 0.73
CA ALA A 104 -3.67 -3.54 1.60
C ALA A 104 -3.57 -4.79 2.48
N TYR A 105 -3.69 -5.96 1.86
CA TYR A 105 -3.73 -7.27 2.55
C TYR A 105 -4.86 -7.37 3.59
N GLY A 106 -5.98 -6.66 3.34
CA GLY A 106 -7.13 -6.60 4.23
C GLY A 106 -7.08 -5.51 5.30
N ALA A 107 -6.04 -4.67 5.29
CA ALA A 107 -5.83 -3.63 6.29
C ALA A 107 -6.43 -2.25 5.92
N GLY A 108 -7.09 -2.13 4.76
CA GLY A 108 -7.68 -0.88 4.29
C GLY A 108 -6.71 -0.07 3.40
N ALA A 109 -6.85 -0.20 2.08
CA ALA A 109 -5.90 0.36 1.13
C ALA A 109 -5.85 1.89 1.13
N VAL A 110 -6.97 2.57 1.35
CA VAL A 110 -7.05 4.03 1.26
C VAL A 110 -6.28 4.70 2.40
N GLU A 111 -6.49 4.26 3.64
CA GLU A 111 -5.84 4.81 4.82
C GLU A 111 -4.33 4.54 4.80
N ILE A 112 -3.95 3.32 4.43
CA ILE A 112 -2.53 2.95 4.27
C ILE A 112 -1.88 3.74 3.14
N ALA A 113 -2.55 3.89 1.99
CA ALA A 113 -2.02 4.68 0.88
C ALA A 113 -1.79 6.15 1.26
N LYS A 114 -2.72 6.79 1.98
CA LYS A 114 -2.56 8.15 2.49
C LYS A 114 -1.36 8.26 3.43
N THR A 115 -1.25 7.32 4.36
CA THR A 115 -0.10 7.27 5.30
C THR A 115 1.22 7.13 4.55
N LEU A 116 1.29 6.23 3.57
CA LEU A 116 2.50 6.03 2.77
C LEU A 116 2.85 7.25 1.90
N GLU A 117 1.85 7.91 1.32
CA GLU A 117 2.02 9.13 0.54
C GLU A 117 2.56 10.29 1.40
N GLU A 118 2.02 10.49 2.61
CA GLU A 118 2.53 11.45 3.59
C GLU A 118 3.99 11.19 3.97
N HIS A 119 4.40 9.91 3.98
CA HIS A 119 5.78 9.47 4.24
C HIS A 119 6.62 9.37 2.96
N ARG A 120 6.15 9.95 1.84
CA ARG A 120 6.89 10.14 0.58
C ARG A 120 7.47 8.85 0.01
N VAL A 121 6.64 7.81 -0.11
CA VAL A 121 7.00 6.62 -0.90
C VAL A 121 6.99 6.97 -2.38
N ASP A 122 7.88 6.36 -3.17
CA ASP A 122 8.00 6.68 -4.59
C ASP A 122 6.87 6.10 -5.43
N TYR A 123 6.43 4.89 -5.08
CA TYR A 123 5.38 4.14 -5.79
C TYR A 123 4.49 3.38 -4.81
N LEU A 124 3.23 3.30 -5.17
CA LEU A 124 2.28 2.31 -4.65
C LEU A 124 2.07 1.22 -5.70
N ALA A 125 1.80 -0.01 -5.29
CA ALA A 125 1.49 -1.07 -6.23
C ALA A 125 0.26 -1.86 -5.76
N VAL A 126 -0.69 -2.03 -6.68
CA VAL A 126 -1.94 -2.77 -6.47
C VAL A 126 -2.06 -3.92 -7.49
N ALA A 127 -3.01 -4.82 -7.30
CA ALA A 127 -3.17 -5.95 -8.19
C ALA A 127 -3.85 -5.55 -9.51
N VAL A 128 -4.99 -4.86 -9.45
CA VAL A 128 -5.87 -4.59 -10.59
C VAL A 128 -6.19 -3.09 -10.71
N ALA A 129 -6.66 -2.68 -11.89
CA ALA A 129 -6.94 -1.28 -12.19
C ALA A 129 -8.01 -0.66 -11.29
N ASP A 130 -9.00 -1.43 -10.85
CA ASP A 130 -10.09 -0.94 -9.99
C ASP A 130 -9.60 -0.54 -8.59
N GLU A 131 -8.61 -1.26 -8.04
CA GLU A 131 -7.94 -0.87 -6.80
C GLU A 131 -7.24 0.49 -6.99
N GLY A 132 -6.48 0.65 -8.08
CA GLY A 132 -5.82 1.91 -8.42
C GLY A 132 -6.79 3.07 -8.63
N ALA A 133 -7.88 2.85 -9.35
CA ALA A 133 -8.93 3.84 -9.56
C ALA A 133 -9.60 4.24 -8.23
N THR A 134 -9.78 3.29 -7.31
CA THR A 134 -10.31 3.58 -5.97
C THR A 134 -9.38 4.50 -5.19
N LEU A 135 -8.07 4.26 -5.24
CA LEU A 135 -7.08 5.13 -4.61
C LEU A 135 -7.11 6.54 -5.21
N ARG A 136 -7.15 6.66 -6.55
CA ARG A 136 -7.25 7.96 -7.23
C ARG A 136 -8.50 8.73 -6.84
N ARG A 137 -9.67 8.07 -6.79
CA ARG A 137 -10.95 8.69 -6.35
C ARG A 137 -10.89 9.18 -4.90
N ASN A 138 -10.04 8.58 -4.06
CA ASN A 138 -9.79 9.00 -2.69
C ASN A 138 -8.64 10.00 -2.52
N GLY A 139 -8.14 10.57 -3.65
CA GLY A 139 -7.21 11.68 -3.66
C GLY A 139 -5.73 11.30 -3.64
N ILE A 140 -5.36 10.02 -3.77
CA ILE A 140 -3.97 9.58 -3.85
C ILE A 140 -3.34 10.08 -5.15
N LYS A 141 -2.18 10.74 -5.06
CA LYS A 141 -1.45 11.34 -6.18
C LYS A 141 -0.16 10.59 -6.54
N SER A 142 0.37 9.78 -5.64
CA SER A 142 1.57 8.96 -5.87
C SER A 142 1.44 8.11 -7.13
N ASN A 143 2.56 7.75 -7.77
CA ASN A 143 2.55 6.82 -8.89
C ASN A 143 1.99 5.46 -8.44
N ILE A 144 1.08 4.88 -9.22
CA ILE A 144 0.43 3.60 -8.92
C ILE A 144 0.73 2.59 -10.01
N MET A 145 1.43 1.53 -9.63
CA MET A 145 1.74 0.39 -10.49
C MET A 145 0.63 -0.67 -10.41
N ILE A 146 0.18 -1.15 -11.58
CA ILE A 146 -0.81 -2.23 -11.68
C ILE A 146 -0.12 -3.53 -12.04
N MET A 147 -0.18 -4.52 -11.14
CA MET A 147 0.57 -5.78 -11.26
C MET A 147 -0.11 -6.82 -12.15
N ASN A 148 -1.42 -6.76 -12.34
CA ASN A 148 -2.19 -7.65 -13.22
C ASN A 148 -3.19 -6.83 -14.05
N PRO A 149 -2.72 -6.05 -15.03
CA PRO A 149 -3.62 -5.28 -15.88
C PRO A 149 -4.45 -6.20 -16.77
N GLU A 150 -5.75 -6.01 -16.77
CA GLU A 150 -6.68 -6.69 -17.67
C GLU A 150 -6.91 -5.87 -18.94
N MET A 151 -7.09 -6.54 -20.09
CA MET A 151 -7.33 -5.83 -21.36
C MET A 151 -8.64 -5.04 -21.37
N SER A 152 -9.61 -5.46 -20.58
CA SER A 152 -10.89 -4.76 -20.37
C SER A 152 -10.76 -3.47 -19.58
N SER A 153 -9.67 -3.29 -18.84
CA SER A 153 -9.44 -2.15 -17.96
C SER A 153 -8.56 -1.04 -18.55
N PHE A 154 -8.17 -1.10 -19.83
CA PHE A 154 -7.25 -0.11 -20.41
C PHE A 154 -7.78 1.32 -20.32
N LYS A 155 -9.09 1.52 -20.52
CA LYS A 155 -9.69 2.84 -20.33
C LYS A 155 -9.51 3.33 -18.88
N THR A 156 -9.72 2.47 -17.89
CA THR A 156 -9.49 2.80 -16.49
C THR A 156 -8.02 3.15 -16.23
N LEU A 157 -7.07 2.41 -16.83
CA LEU A 157 -5.64 2.75 -16.71
C LEU A 157 -5.38 4.17 -17.19
N PHE A 158 -5.89 4.54 -18.36
CA PHE A 158 -5.67 5.86 -18.95
C PHE A 158 -6.40 6.98 -18.17
N ASP A 159 -7.68 6.79 -17.84
CA ASP A 159 -8.50 7.79 -17.14
C ASP A 159 -7.94 8.14 -15.74
N TYR A 160 -7.28 7.17 -15.08
CA TYR A 160 -6.75 7.34 -13.74
C TYR A 160 -5.20 7.40 -13.67
N GLU A 161 -4.53 7.51 -14.82
CA GLU A 161 -3.07 7.60 -14.92
C GLU A 161 -2.36 6.50 -14.10
N LEU A 162 -2.73 5.22 -14.35
CA LEU A 162 -2.19 4.06 -13.67
C LEU A 162 -1.12 3.39 -14.54
N GLU A 163 0.02 3.01 -13.96
CA GLU A 163 1.18 2.49 -14.68
C GLU A 163 1.15 0.94 -14.71
N PRO A 164 0.76 0.28 -15.83
CA PRO A 164 0.62 -1.17 -15.87
C PRO A 164 1.93 -1.92 -16.03
N GLU A 165 2.02 -3.12 -15.43
CA GLU A 165 3.03 -4.13 -15.76
C GLU A 165 2.71 -4.73 -17.14
N ILE A 166 3.76 -5.00 -17.93
CA ILE A 166 3.67 -5.67 -19.24
C ILE A 166 4.51 -6.94 -19.18
N TYR A 167 3.86 -8.07 -19.34
CA TYR A 167 4.45 -9.39 -19.16
C TYR A 167 4.35 -10.31 -20.39
N SER A 168 3.70 -9.88 -21.47
CA SER A 168 3.55 -10.67 -22.69
C SER A 168 3.37 -9.80 -23.93
N PHE A 169 3.74 -10.33 -25.10
CA PHE A 169 3.52 -9.65 -26.39
C PHE A 169 2.05 -9.39 -26.67
N ARG A 170 1.16 -10.31 -26.30
CA ARG A 170 -0.30 -10.10 -26.45
C ARG A 170 -0.77 -8.88 -25.69
N LEU A 171 -0.35 -8.70 -24.44
CA LEU A 171 -0.72 -7.55 -23.63
C LEU A 171 -0.08 -6.26 -24.18
N LEU A 172 1.19 -6.33 -24.58
CA LEU A 172 1.92 -5.21 -25.19
C LEU A 172 1.21 -4.69 -26.44
N ASP A 173 0.93 -5.60 -27.41
CA ASP A 173 0.29 -5.23 -28.67
C ASP A 173 -1.13 -4.67 -28.46
N ALA A 174 -1.87 -5.24 -27.50
CA ALA A 174 -3.21 -4.77 -27.17
C ALA A 174 -3.18 -3.37 -26.54
N LEU A 175 -2.25 -3.10 -25.63
CA LEU A 175 -2.13 -1.80 -24.96
C LEU A 175 -1.61 -0.73 -25.92
N ILE A 176 -0.65 -1.04 -26.81
CA ILE A 176 -0.20 -0.13 -27.87
C ILE A 176 -1.40 0.33 -28.71
N LYS A 177 -2.18 -0.63 -29.24
CA LYS A 177 -3.37 -0.32 -30.06
C LYS A 177 -4.40 0.52 -29.31
N ALA A 178 -4.62 0.24 -28.03
CA ALA A 178 -5.56 0.98 -27.20
C ALA A 178 -5.07 2.43 -26.99
N ALA A 179 -3.80 2.62 -26.65
CA ALA A 179 -3.20 3.94 -26.45
C ALA A 179 -3.18 4.77 -27.76
N GLU A 180 -2.81 4.16 -28.89
CA GLU A 180 -2.86 4.81 -30.22
C GLU A 180 -4.28 5.26 -30.57
N LYS A 181 -5.30 4.44 -30.30
CA LYS A 181 -6.70 4.79 -30.54
C LYS A 181 -7.16 6.00 -29.74
N GLU A 182 -6.66 6.15 -28.51
CA GLU A 182 -6.94 7.32 -27.65
C GLU A 182 -5.99 8.51 -27.91
N GLY A 183 -5.05 8.39 -28.89
CA GLY A 183 -4.06 9.43 -29.20
C GLY A 183 -3.01 9.63 -28.09
N ILE A 184 -2.80 8.64 -27.25
CA ILE A 184 -1.87 8.68 -26.14
C ILE A 184 -0.45 8.38 -26.64
N THR A 185 0.53 9.17 -26.18
CA THR A 185 1.95 8.97 -26.45
C THR A 185 2.78 8.96 -25.18
N GLY A 186 3.83 8.13 -25.14
CA GLY A 186 4.75 8.07 -24.02
C GLY A 186 4.12 7.58 -22.71
N TYR A 187 3.08 6.74 -22.78
CA TYR A 187 2.43 6.21 -21.59
C TYR A 187 3.35 5.27 -20.81
N PRO A 188 3.59 5.50 -19.51
CA PRO A 188 4.57 4.74 -18.74
C PRO A 188 4.11 3.31 -18.48
N VAL A 189 5.01 2.35 -18.72
CA VAL A 189 4.76 0.92 -18.46
C VAL A 189 5.96 0.28 -17.74
N HIS A 190 5.70 -0.80 -17.03
CA HIS A 190 6.71 -1.57 -16.28
C HIS A 190 6.90 -2.93 -16.92
N ILE A 191 8.06 -3.17 -17.51
CA ILE A 191 8.36 -4.42 -18.21
C ILE A 191 8.71 -5.50 -17.20
N LYS A 192 8.02 -6.63 -17.26
CA LYS A 192 8.32 -7.77 -16.39
C LYS A 192 9.12 -8.83 -17.09
N PHE A 193 10.22 -9.26 -16.48
CA PHE A 193 11.02 -10.41 -16.89
C PHE A 193 10.69 -11.63 -16.03
N ASP A 194 10.57 -12.79 -16.68
CA ASP A 194 10.60 -14.08 -16.02
C ASP A 194 12.03 -14.60 -15.99
N THR A 195 12.60 -14.64 -14.80
CA THR A 195 13.96 -15.13 -14.57
C THR A 195 14.01 -16.47 -13.86
N GLY A 196 12.90 -17.22 -13.91
CA GLY A 196 12.82 -18.56 -13.35
C GLY A 196 11.67 -18.79 -12.37
N MET A 197 10.79 -17.82 -12.15
CA MET A 197 9.57 -18.01 -11.36
C MET A 197 8.45 -18.69 -12.14
N HIS A 198 8.47 -18.58 -13.47
CA HIS A 198 7.52 -19.18 -14.40
C HIS A 198 6.04 -18.83 -14.11
N ARG A 199 5.80 -17.56 -13.72
CA ARG A 199 4.46 -17.05 -13.47
C ARG A 199 4.02 -16.07 -14.57
N LEU A 200 4.67 -14.94 -14.70
CA LEU A 200 4.45 -13.89 -15.70
C LEU A 200 5.79 -13.25 -16.08
N GLY A 201 5.95 -12.81 -17.32
CA GLY A 201 7.12 -12.05 -17.76
C GLY A 201 7.67 -12.56 -19.09
N PHE A 202 8.45 -11.69 -19.75
CA PHE A 202 9.23 -12.06 -20.92
C PHE A 202 10.49 -12.83 -20.50
N ASN A 203 10.86 -13.84 -21.27
CA ASN A 203 12.12 -14.53 -21.06
C ASN A 203 13.28 -13.64 -21.59
N PRO A 204 14.21 -13.18 -20.75
CA PRO A 204 15.30 -12.29 -21.20
C PRO A 204 16.23 -12.93 -22.26
N ARG A 205 16.29 -14.25 -22.37
CA ARG A 205 17.14 -14.96 -23.36
C ARG A 205 16.52 -15.04 -24.74
N THR A 206 15.21 -15.24 -24.81
CA THR A 206 14.51 -15.52 -26.07
C THR A 206 13.69 -14.34 -26.58
N ASP A 207 13.13 -13.53 -25.70
CA ASP A 207 12.12 -12.55 -26.08
C ASP A 207 12.68 -11.12 -26.19
N ILE A 208 13.88 -10.86 -25.64
CA ILE A 208 14.41 -9.51 -25.48
C ILE A 208 14.57 -8.75 -26.81
N ALA A 209 15.06 -9.42 -27.86
CA ALA A 209 15.27 -8.79 -29.17
C ALA A 209 13.94 -8.31 -29.77
N GLN A 210 12.92 -9.17 -29.76
CA GLN A 210 11.58 -8.86 -30.26
C GLN A 210 10.91 -7.79 -29.40
N LEU A 211 11.09 -7.83 -28.06
CA LEU A 211 10.56 -6.83 -27.13
C LEU A 211 11.14 -5.44 -27.43
N ILE A 212 12.47 -5.35 -27.59
CA ILE A 212 13.15 -4.10 -27.93
C ILE A 212 12.65 -3.56 -29.29
N GLU A 213 12.56 -4.43 -30.30
CA GLU A 213 12.07 -4.05 -31.63
C GLU A 213 10.67 -3.45 -31.52
N LYS A 214 9.72 -4.14 -30.87
CA LYS A 214 8.35 -3.67 -30.70
C LYS A 214 8.27 -2.34 -29.94
N LEU A 215 9.00 -2.20 -28.84
CA LEU A 215 9.01 -0.97 -28.04
C LEU A 215 9.61 0.23 -28.78
N ARG A 216 10.57 0.01 -29.68
CA ARG A 216 11.20 1.09 -30.47
C ARG A 216 10.39 1.54 -31.68
N HIS A 217 9.51 0.69 -32.23
CA HIS A 217 8.70 0.99 -33.42
C HIS A 217 7.32 1.55 -33.12
N GLN A 218 7.13 2.11 -31.91
CA GLN A 218 5.90 2.77 -31.50
C GLN A 218 6.22 3.95 -30.56
N ASN A 219 5.29 4.89 -30.44
CA ASN A 219 5.42 6.07 -29.58
C ASN A 219 4.35 6.12 -28.47
N ALA A 220 3.44 5.15 -28.44
CA ALA A 220 2.31 5.13 -27.50
C ALA A 220 2.79 4.85 -26.08
N LEU A 221 3.75 3.92 -25.90
CA LEU A 221 4.22 3.47 -24.60
C LEU A 221 5.72 3.79 -24.41
N ILE A 222 6.10 4.04 -23.15
CA ILE A 222 7.49 4.22 -22.74
C ILE A 222 7.83 3.28 -21.57
N PRO A 223 8.88 2.44 -21.68
CA PRO A 223 9.31 1.59 -20.58
C PRO A 223 9.90 2.46 -19.45
N ARG A 224 9.15 2.62 -18.36
CA ARG A 224 9.54 3.35 -17.16
C ARG A 224 10.46 2.52 -16.29
N SER A 225 10.17 1.24 -16.14
CA SER A 225 11.02 0.30 -15.41
C SER A 225 11.04 -1.08 -16.04
N VAL A 226 12.02 -1.88 -15.63
CA VAL A 226 12.09 -3.32 -15.89
C VAL A 226 12.32 -4.03 -14.57
N PHE A 227 11.63 -5.14 -14.35
CA PHE A 227 11.72 -5.87 -13.09
C PHE A 227 11.52 -7.39 -13.21
N SER A 228 11.98 -8.09 -12.19
CA SER A 228 11.69 -9.49 -11.98
C SER A 228 11.31 -9.74 -10.51
N HIS A 229 11.25 -10.99 -10.07
CA HIS A 229 10.87 -11.35 -8.71
C HIS A 229 11.70 -12.53 -8.22
N PHE A 230 12.38 -12.39 -7.10
CA PHE A 230 13.05 -13.50 -6.44
C PHE A 230 12.04 -14.51 -5.90
N VAL A 231 12.30 -15.79 -6.15
CA VAL A 231 11.45 -16.88 -5.68
C VAL A 231 11.76 -17.27 -4.26
N GLY A 232 13.05 -17.37 -3.92
CA GLY A 232 13.53 -17.91 -2.65
C GLY A 232 14.45 -16.97 -1.89
N SER A 233 14.24 -15.64 -1.97
CA SER A 233 15.05 -14.66 -1.22
C SER A 233 14.87 -14.72 0.30
N ASP A 234 13.87 -15.44 0.77
CA ASP A 234 13.55 -15.67 2.19
C ASP A 234 14.30 -16.86 2.78
N ASN A 235 14.93 -17.72 1.98
CA ASN A 235 15.65 -18.92 2.43
C ASN A 235 17.03 -19.04 1.78
N ASN A 236 18.07 -19.19 2.59
CA ASN A 236 19.46 -19.31 2.16
C ASN A 236 19.72 -20.53 1.26
N ASP A 237 18.92 -21.59 1.35
CA ASP A 237 19.02 -22.77 0.49
C ASP A 237 18.83 -22.44 -1.00
N PHE A 238 18.18 -21.30 -1.29
CA PHE A 238 17.94 -20.81 -2.66
C PHE A 238 18.91 -19.71 -3.12
N ASP A 239 20.00 -19.45 -2.39
CA ASP A 239 20.94 -18.36 -2.74
C ASP A 239 21.57 -18.55 -4.12
N SER A 240 21.94 -19.78 -4.49
CA SER A 240 22.48 -20.08 -5.80
C SER A 240 21.45 -19.82 -6.92
N PHE A 241 20.19 -20.21 -6.70
CA PHE A 241 19.11 -19.93 -7.62
C PHE A 241 18.81 -18.42 -7.73
N SER A 242 18.78 -17.73 -6.61
CA SER A 242 18.61 -16.26 -6.56
C SER A 242 19.76 -15.53 -7.29
N ALA A 243 20.99 -16.06 -7.21
CA ALA A 243 22.12 -15.51 -7.95
C ALA A 243 21.96 -15.71 -9.48
N GLU A 244 21.47 -16.87 -9.91
CA GLU A 244 21.16 -17.13 -11.33
C GLU A 244 20.01 -16.24 -11.83
N GLN A 245 18.95 -16.07 -11.04
CA GLN A 245 17.84 -15.15 -11.35
C GLN A 245 18.37 -13.72 -11.52
N PHE A 246 19.24 -13.26 -10.61
CA PHE A 246 19.80 -11.92 -10.67
C PHE A 246 20.70 -11.74 -11.90
N LYS A 247 21.57 -12.70 -12.21
CA LYS A 247 22.44 -12.67 -13.40
C LYS A 247 21.61 -12.53 -14.68
N LEU A 248 20.59 -13.34 -14.83
CA LEU A 248 19.71 -13.32 -16.01
C LEU A 248 18.95 -11.99 -16.11
N PHE A 249 18.49 -11.46 -14.98
CA PHE A 249 17.85 -10.15 -14.91
C PHE A 249 18.81 -9.02 -15.26
N ASP A 250 20.02 -9.03 -14.71
CA ASP A 250 21.03 -7.99 -14.94
C ASP A 250 21.43 -7.91 -16.41
N GLU A 251 21.72 -9.06 -17.03
CA GLU A 251 22.04 -9.15 -18.45
C GLU A 251 20.91 -8.61 -19.34
N GLY A 252 19.69 -9.11 -19.16
CA GLY A 252 18.54 -8.71 -19.97
C GLY A 252 18.15 -7.25 -19.76
N SER A 253 18.16 -6.77 -18.51
CA SER A 253 17.79 -5.38 -18.20
C SER A 253 18.83 -4.37 -18.72
N LYS A 254 20.12 -4.72 -18.73
CA LYS A 254 21.18 -3.91 -19.37
C LYS A 254 21.00 -3.85 -20.89
N GLN A 255 20.65 -4.99 -21.50
CA GLN A 255 20.37 -5.04 -22.95
C GLN A 255 19.15 -4.18 -23.29
N LEU A 256 18.05 -4.25 -22.51
CA LEU A 256 16.91 -3.36 -22.68
C LEU A 256 17.31 -1.89 -22.54
N GLN A 257 18.04 -1.53 -21.49
CA GLN A 257 18.49 -0.14 -21.26
C GLN A 257 19.33 0.39 -22.42
N SER A 258 20.22 -0.44 -23.01
CA SER A 258 21.09 -0.01 -24.12
C SER A 258 20.33 0.38 -25.39
N ALA A 259 19.09 -0.04 -25.52
CA ALA A 259 18.24 0.26 -26.68
C ALA A 259 17.49 1.60 -26.56
N PHE A 260 17.54 2.26 -25.39
CA PHE A 260 16.80 3.48 -25.08
C PHE A 260 17.71 4.56 -24.48
N SER A 261 17.49 5.82 -24.86
CA SER A 261 18.25 6.96 -24.35
C SER A 261 17.81 7.43 -22.97
N HIS A 262 16.55 7.21 -22.58
CA HIS A 262 16.06 7.52 -21.25
C HIS A 262 16.40 6.42 -20.26
N ARG A 263 16.48 6.77 -18.96
CA ARG A 263 16.74 5.79 -17.89
C ARG A 263 15.52 4.92 -17.67
N ILE A 264 15.71 3.60 -17.73
CA ILE A 264 14.75 2.57 -17.34
C ILE A 264 15.12 2.09 -15.94
N LEU A 265 14.24 2.30 -14.95
CA LEU A 265 14.48 1.89 -13.57
C LEU A 265 14.51 0.35 -13.47
N ARG A 266 15.48 -0.19 -12.76
CA ARG A 266 15.70 -1.63 -12.62
C ARG A 266 15.38 -2.07 -11.21
N HIS A 267 14.58 -3.13 -11.03
CA HIS A 267 14.27 -3.65 -9.69
C HIS A 267 13.97 -5.14 -9.67
N ILE A 268 14.42 -5.83 -8.63
CA ILE A 268 14.19 -7.26 -8.45
C ILE A 268 13.81 -7.61 -7.00
N ASP A 269 14.38 -6.93 -6.01
CA ASP A 269 14.18 -7.22 -4.59
C ASP A 269 12.71 -7.07 -4.16
N ASN A 270 12.25 -8.07 -3.42
CA ASN A 270 11.05 -8.06 -2.58
C ASN A 270 11.45 -7.79 -1.11
N SER A 271 10.53 -7.87 -0.16
CA SER A 271 10.81 -7.61 1.26
C SER A 271 11.99 -8.43 1.80
N ALA A 272 12.08 -9.72 1.46
CA ALA A 272 13.19 -10.57 1.89
C ALA A 272 14.50 -10.18 1.20
N GLY A 273 14.46 -9.88 -0.11
CA GLY A 273 15.63 -9.47 -0.89
C GLY A 273 16.26 -8.18 -0.37
N ILE A 274 15.47 -7.23 0.13
CA ILE A 274 15.96 -5.97 0.71
C ILE A 274 16.95 -6.25 1.86
N GLU A 275 16.66 -7.23 2.70
CA GLU A 275 17.51 -7.60 3.82
C GLU A 275 18.66 -8.54 3.40
N HIS A 276 18.33 -9.49 2.52
CA HIS A 276 19.22 -10.60 2.19
C HIS A 276 20.31 -10.20 1.17
N PHE A 277 19.96 -9.33 0.21
CA PHE A 277 20.80 -8.98 -0.92
C PHE A 277 21.01 -7.46 -1.05
N PRO A 278 21.59 -6.78 -0.04
CA PRO A 278 21.71 -5.32 -0.04
C PRO A 278 22.48 -4.77 -1.26
N GLU A 279 23.31 -5.60 -1.91
CA GLU A 279 24.03 -5.24 -3.13
C GLU A 279 23.14 -5.26 -4.40
N ARG A 280 21.96 -5.88 -4.34
CA ARG A 280 21.04 -6.08 -5.48
C ARG A 280 19.86 -5.11 -5.52
N GLN A 281 19.85 -4.08 -4.67
CA GLN A 281 18.76 -3.10 -4.57
C GLN A 281 18.49 -2.36 -5.88
N LEU A 282 19.53 -2.15 -6.71
CA LEU A 282 19.45 -1.45 -7.98
C LEU A 282 18.81 -0.05 -7.83
N ASP A 283 17.85 0.31 -8.71
CA ASP A 283 17.20 1.61 -8.69
C ASP A 283 15.97 1.65 -7.75
N MET A 284 15.38 0.46 -7.46
CA MET A 284 14.11 0.40 -6.74
C MET A 284 13.92 -0.97 -6.07
N CYS A 285 13.25 -0.99 -4.90
CA CYS A 285 12.86 -2.20 -4.19
C CYS A 285 11.35 -2.26 -3.98
N ARG A 286 10.78 -3.45 -3.80
CA ARG A 286 9.36 -3.64 -3.57
C ARG A 286 9.09 -4.21 -2.18
N LEU A 287 8.52 -3.37 -1.32
CA LEU A 287 8.14 -3.72 0.04
C LEU A 287 6.69 -4.23 0.08
N GLY A 288 6.51 -5.48 0.44
CA GLY A 288 5.21 -6.14 0.58
C GLY A 288 4.98 -6.60 2.01
N LEU A 289 5.19 -7.89 2.28
CA LEU A 289 4.88 -8.53 3.57
C LEU A 289 5.51 -7.82 4.78
N GLY A 290 6.75 -7.35 4.62
CA GLY A 290 7.45 -6.61 5.67
C GLY A 290 6.76 -5.32 6.09
N LEU A 291 6.04 -4.63 5.18
CA LEU A 291 5.28 -3.44 5.52
C LEU A 291 4.18 -3.73 6.55
N TYR A 292 3.61 -4.94 6.48
CA TYR A 292 2.54 -5.39 7.37
C TYR A 292 3.04 -6.07 8.65
N GLY A 293 4.34 -5.96 8.90
CA GLY A 293 4.97 -6.32 10.17
C GLY A 293 5.45 -7.75 10.28
N ILE A 294 5.52 -8.50 9.19
CA ILE A 294 6.05 -9.86 9.16
C ILE A 294 7.40 -9.86 8.44
N ASN A 295 8.46 -10.22 9.15
CA ASN A 295 9.76 -10.47 8.54
C ASN A 295 9.70 -11.77 7.73
N PRO A 296 9.87 -11.72 6.39
CA PRO A 296 9.71 -12.90 5.55
C PRO A 296 10.86 -13.92 5.69
N ARG A 297 11.99 -13.56 6.31
CA ARG A 297 13.15 -14.46 6.46
C ARG A 297 13.06 -15.36 7.69
N ASN A 298 12.48 -14.89 8.77
CA ASN A 298 12.40 -15.62 10.04
C ASN A 298 10.97 -15.77 10.56
N ASN A 299 9.97 -15.19 9.86
CA ASN A 299 8.56 -15.14 10.25
C ASN A 299 8.30 -14.44 11.60
N GLU A 300 9.26 -13.66 12.11
CA GLU A 300 9.07 -12.86 13.30
C GLU A 300 8.24 -11.60 13.01
N ILE A 301 7.56 -11.12 14.05
CA ILE A 301 6.81 -9.87 13.98
C ILE A 301 7.80 -8.71 14.21
N ILE A 302 7.86 -7.79 13.23
CA ILE A 302 8.63 -6.54 13.35
C ILE A 302 7.85 -5.58 14.25
N ASN A 303 6.75 -4.98 13.70
CA ASN A 303 5.75 -4.26 14.45
C ASN A 303 4.37 -4.71 14.00
N ASN A 304 3.51 -5.11 14.91
CA ASN A 304 2.18 -5.64 14.59
C ASN A 304 1.28 -4.55 14.03
N VAL A 305 0.85 -4.73 12.78
CA VAL A 305 -0.03 -3.78 12.09
C VAL A 305 -1.50 -4.08 12.37
N SER A 306 -1.89 -5.35 12.38
CA SER A 306 -3.32 -5.74 12.42
C SER A 306 -3.62 -6.59 13.65
N THR A 307 -4.67 -6.24 14.39
CA THR A 307 -5.14 -6.99 15.54
C THR A 307 -6.62 -7.31 15.40
N LEU A 308 -6.97 -8.59 15.27
CA LEU A 308 -8.36 -9.04 15.26
C LEU A 308 -8.84 -9.18 16.72
N LYS A 309 -9.91 -8.47 17.07
CA LYS A 309 -10.57 -8.53 18.37
C LYS A 309 -12.01 -9.02 18.23
N THR A 310 -12.46 -9.87 19.15
CA THR A 310 -13.84 -10.33 19.20
C THR A 310 -14.27 -10.57 20.65
N THR A 311 -15.58 -10.59 20.89
CA THR A 311 -16.16 -10.90 22.19
C THR A 311 -16.54 -12.36 22.26
N ILE A 312 -16.15 -13.06 23.34
CA ILE A 312 -16.61 -14.43 23.59
C ILE A 312 -18.09 -14.37 23.99
N LEU A 313 -18.96 -14.85 23.12
CA LEU A 313 -20.42 -14.80 23.37
C LEU A 313 -20.91 -15.90 24.33
N GLN A 314 -20.28 -17.07 24.27
CA GLN A 314 -20.66 -18.21 25.11
C GLN A 314 -19.50 -19.20 25.26
N MET A 315 -19.37 -19.80 26.43
CA MET A 315 -18.53 -20.96 26.72
C MET A 315 -19.40 -22.14 27.13
N ARG A 316 -19.09 -23.33 26.62
CA ARG A 316 -19.76 -24.59 26.96
C ARG A 316 -18.74 -25.70 27.19
N ASN A 317 -19.07 -26.57 28.16
CA ASN A 317 -18.39 -27.85 28.31
C ASN A 317 -19.08 -28.87 27.39
N VAL A 318 -18.33 -29.44 26.44
CA VAL A 318 -18.82 -30.49 25.56
C VAL A 318 -18.25 -31.84 26.05
N PRO A 319 -19.07 -32.83 26.41
CA PRO A 319 -18.63 -34.14 26.83
C PRO A 319 -17.83 -34.83 25.72
N LYS A 320 -16.87 -35.70 26.14
CA LYS A 320 -16.07 -36.48 25.17
C LYS A 320 -16.98 -37.37 24.31
N GLY A 321 -16.91 -37.22 22.99
CA GLY A 321 -17.69 -37.99 22.02
C GLY A 321 -18.89 -37.25 21.45
N GLU A 322 -19.21 -36.04 21.94
CA GLU A 322 -20.18 -35.16 21.32
C GLU A 322 -19.50 -34.25 20.29
N THR A 323 -20.23 -33.76 19.29
CA THR A 323 -19.77 -32.86 18.21
C THR A 323 -20.18 -31.44 18.52
N VAL A 324 -19.37 -30.48 17.97
CA VAL A 324 -19.68 -29.05 17.98
C VAL A 324 -20.31 -28.68 16.64
#